data_e7345a96626a6365499b68d06e0c54fc
#
_entry.id   e7345a96626a6365499b68d06e0c54fc
#
_cell.length_a   1.000
_cell.length_b   1.000
_cell.length_c   1.000
_cell.angle_alpha   90.00
_cell.angle_beta   90.00
_cell.angle_gamma   90.00
#
_symmetry.space_group_name_H-M   'P 1'
#
loop_
_entity.id
_entity.type
_entity.pdbx_description
1 polymer ?
#
loop_
_entity_poly.entity_id
_entity_poly.type
_entity_poly.pdbx_seq_one_letter_code
_entity_poly.pdbx_strand_id
1 'polypeptide(L)'
;METKELTLNEYQKAAMTTCMPSSDNFSYMFLNLVGEVGEFASKVAKSIRKEHSIIGEEYVNDLSIRKDVIEEEMVALRKEAGDILWQLAGLCSVMNWDLNKVAQENLDKLQARKAAGTIDGSGDGVTKEERNA
;
A
#
# COMPACT_ATOMS: atom_id res chain seq x y z
N MET A 1 -25.14 0.32 16.89
CA MET A 1 -24.43 1.58 16.49
C MET A 1 -23.79 1.34 15.14
N GLU A 2 -24.21 2.09 14.16
CA GLU A 2 -23.51 2.12 12.89
C GLU A 2 -22.13 2.76 13.12
N THR A 3 -21.06 2.01 12.87
CA THR A 3 -19.71 2.57 12.84
C THR A 3 -19.57 3.37 11.55
N LYS A 4 -19.34 4.67 11.69
CA LYS A 4 -19.04 5.53 10.54
C LYS A 4 -17.80 4.99 9.80
N GLU A 5 -17.90 4.81 8.50
CA GLU A 5 -16.75 4.44 7.68
C GLU A 5 -15.67 5.52 7.71
N LEU A 6 -14.43 5.10 7.89
CA LEU A 6 -13.28 5.98 7.90
C LEU A 6 -12.93 6.40 6.47
N THR A 7 -12.90 7.70 6.20
CA THR A 7 -12.41 8.22 4.92
C THR A 7 -10.88 8.30 4.90
N LEU A 8 -10.28 8.36 3.72
CA LEU A 8 -8.83 8.52 3.57
C LEU A 8 -8.33 9.85 4.18
N ASN A 9 -9.09 10.94 4.02
CA ASN A 9 -8.73 12.23 4.60
C ASN A 9 -8.85 12.23 6.12
N GLU A 10 -9.86 11.59 6.69
CA GLU A 10 -9.98 11.40 8.14
C GLU A 10 -8.82 10.60 8.69
N TYR A 11 -8.44 9.52 8.01
CA TYR A 11 -7.25 8.74 8.36
C TYR A 11 -5.98 9.60 8.32
N GLN A 12 -5.74 10.30 7.22
CA GLN A 12 -4.54 11.15 7.06
C GLN A 12 -4.42 12.18 8.18
N LYS A 13 -5.50 12.87 8.48
CA LYS A 13 -5.55 13.87 9.57
C LYS A 13 -5.23 13.24 10.93
N ALA A 14 -5.87 12.12 11.26
CA ALA A 14 -5.65 11.43 12.52
C ALA A 14 -4.23 10.85 12.62
N ALA A 15 -3.74 10.22 11.55
CA ALA A 15 -2.41 9.64 11.48
C ALA A 15 -1.32 10.69 11.70
N MET A 16 -1.45 11.87 11.11
CA MET A 16 -0.44 12.93 11.24
C MET A 16 -0.38 13.55 12.63
N THR A 17 -1.36 13.33 13.50
CA THR A 17 -1.25 13.71 14.92
C THR A 17 -0.16 12.92 15.65
N THR A 18 0.27 11.78 15.11
CA THR A 18 1.34 10.95 15.68
C THR A 18 2.72 11.26 15.08
N CYS A 19 2.80 12.19 14.14
CA CYS A 19 4.05 12.57 13.49
C CYS A 19 4.90 13.45 14.41
N MET A 20 6.15 13.05 14.62
CA MET A 20 7.12 13.84 15.36
C MET A 20 7.61 15.03 14.50
N PRO A 21 7.95 16.19 15.10
CA PRO A 21 8.46 17.33 14.34
C PRO A 21 9.69 17.02 13.49
N SER A 22 10.58 16.16 13.97
CA SER A 22 11.78 15.71 13.24
C SER A 22 11.48 14.84 12.01
N SER A 23 10.27 14.29 11.94
CA SER A 23 9.80 13.41 10.85
C SER A 23 8.90 14.12 9.85
N ASP A 24 8.52 15.36 10.14
CA ASP A 24 7.63 16.17 9.30
C ASP A 24 8.42 16.87 8.19
N ASN A 25 8.97 16.07 7.28
CA ASN A 25 9.69 16.55 6.10
C ASN A 25 9.69 15.51 4.98
N PHE A 26 9.90 15.98 3.77
CA PHE A 26 9.89 15.13 2.57
C PHE A 26 10.92 13.99 2.64
N SER A 27 12.15 14.28 2.99
CA SER A 27 13.24 13.30 2.99
C SER A 27 12.95 12.14 3.94
N TYR A 28 12.51 12.43 5.15
CA TYR A 28 12.13 11.39 6.10
C TYR A 28 10.96 10.55 5.57
N MET A 29 9.88 11.20 5.15
CA MET A 29 8.68 10.51 4.70
C MET A 29 8.95 9.63 3.48
N PHE A 30 9.77 10.12 2.53
CA PHE A 30 10.15 9.34 1.35
C PHE A 30 11.05 8.15 1.71
N LEU A 31 12.12 8.40 2.44
CA LEU A 31 13.09 7.35 2.81
C LEU A 31 12.45 6.27 3.68
N ASN A 32 11.64 6.67 4.65
CA ASN A 32 11.01 5.70 5.53
C ASN A 32 9.84 4.95 4.85
N LEU A 33 9.20 5.52 3.83
CA LEU A 33 8.25 4.79 2.99
C LEU A 33 8.95 3.58 2.34
N VAL A 34 10.12 3.78 1.76
CA VAL A 34 10.94 2.69 1.20
C VAL A 34 11.33 1.69 2.30
N GLY A 35 11.69 2.19 3.49
CA GLY A 35 12.00 1.36 4.66
C GLY A 35 10.83 0.45 5.06
N GLU A 36 9.62 0.97 5.15
CA GLU A 36 8.44 0.19 5.52
C GLU A 36 8.07 -0.86 4.45
N VAL A 37 8.23 -0.53 3.17
CA VAL A 37 8.11 -1.53 2.09
C VAL A 37 9.16 -2.63 2.27
N GLY A 38 10.38 -2.28 2.64
CA GLY A 38 11.45 -3.23 2.97
C GLY A 38 11.11 -4.12 4.16
N GLU A 39 10.50 -3.58 5.22
CA GLU A 39 10.03 -4.35 6.38
C GLU A 39 8.96 -5.38 5.97
N PHE A 40 8.00 -4.98 5.15
CA PHE A 40 7.02 -5.90 4.59
C PHE A 40 7.70 -7.03 3.81
N ALA A 41 8.60 -6.68 2.89
CA ALA A 41 9.35 -7.64 2.08
C ALA A 41 10.21 -8.58 2.95
N SER A 42 10.83 -8.07 4.00
CA SER A 42 11.63 -8.85 4.93
C SER A 42 10.81 -9.91 5.68
N LYS A 43 9.60 -9.57 6.10
CA LYS A 43 8.68 -10.53 6.73
C LYS A 43 8.25 -11.63 5.76
N VAL A 44 7.97 -11.27 4.52
CA VAL A 44 7.66 -12.25 3.45
C VAL A 44 8.85 -13.19 3.21
N ALA A 45 10.05 -12.64 3.07
CA ALA A 45 11.27 -13.43 2.87
C ALA A 45 11.52 -14.39 4.05
N LYS A 46 11.29 -13.93 5.28
CA LYS A 46 11.40 -14.78 6.49
C LYS A 46 10.39 -15.92 6.48
N SER A 47 9.17 -15.65 6.06
CA SER A 47 8.13 -16.69 5.91
C SER A 47 8.55 -17.76 4.91
N ILE A 48 9.09 -17.36 3.78
CA ILE A 48 9.62 -18.27 2.76
C ILE A 48 10.76 -19.12 3.33
N ARG A 49 11.73 -18.51 4.04
CA ARG A 49 12.84 -19.26 4.66
C ARG A 49 12.39 -20.29 5.69
N LYS A 50 11.27 -20.02 6.38
CA LYS A 50 10.68 -20.94 7.36
C LYS A 50 9.75 -21.97 6.71
N GLU A 51 9.67 -21.98 5.38
CA GLU A 51 8.75 -22.86 4.64
C GLU A 51 7.26 -22.68 5.02
N HIS A 52 6.91 -21.50 5.55
CA HIS A 52 5.53 -21.14 5.85
C HIS A 52 4.76 -20.63 4.64
N SER A 53 5.47 -20.15 3.65
CA SER A 53 5.05 -19.63 2.35
C SER A 53 3.63 -19.05 2.30
N ILE A 54 3.54 -17.76 2.56
CA ILE A 54 2.28 -17.02 2.47
C ILE A 54 1.94 -16.69 1.01
N ILE A 55 2.92 -16.75 0.12
CA ILE A 55 2.84 -16.28 -1.26
C ILE A 55 3.15 -17.42 -2.21
N GLY A 56 2.14 -17.96 -2.79
CA GLY A 56 2.16 -18.99 -3.79
C GLY A 56 0.82 -19.71 -3.75
N GLU A 57 0.19 -19.83 -4.88
CA GLU A 57 -1.13 -20.47 -4.99
C GLU A 57 -1.16 -21.88 -4.42
N GLU A 58 -0.04 -22.61 -4.49
CA GLU A 58 0.10 -23.96 -3.95
C GLU A 58 0.00 -24.03 -2.42
N TYR A 59 0.43 -22.96 -1.74
CA TYR A 59 0.46 -22.92 -0.27
C TYR A 59 -0.77 -22.28 0.35
N VAL A 60 -1.42 -21.39 -0.37
CA VAL A 60 -2.69 -20.79 0.07
C VAL A 60 -3.82 -21.82 0.10
N ASN A 61 -3.74 -22.85 -0.75
CA ASN A 61 -4.74 -23.90 -0.83
C ASN A 61 -4.59 -24.98 0.26
N ASP A 62 -3.47 -25.04 0.96
CA ASP A 62 -3.26 -25.98 2.08
C ASP A 62 -3.25 -25.28 3.45
N LEU A 63 -4.21 -24.39 3.65
CA LEU A 63 -4.40 -23.64 4.88
C LEU A 63 -4.76 -24.53 6.09
N SER A 64 -5.08 -25.81 5.87
CA SER A 64 -5.54 -26.70 6.93
C SER A 64 -4.45 -27.13 7.91
N ILE A 65 -3.18 -27.09 7.50
CA ILE A 65 -2.06 -27.67 8.26
C ILE A 65 -1.38 -26.63 9.18
N ARG A 66 -1.45 -25.31 8.85
CA ARG A 66 -0.74 -24.26 9.61
C ARG A 66 -1.56 -22.98 9.76
N LYS A 67 -2.85 -23.12 9.91
CA LYS A 67 -3.80 -22.00 9.96
C LYS A 67 -3.41 -20.93 10.97
N ASP A 68 -2.99 -21.30 12.17
CA ASP A 68 -2.67 -20.36 13.25
C ASP A 68 -1.39 -19.55 12.93
N VAL A 69 -0.37 -20.22 12.40
CA VAL A 69 0.89 -19.57 12.00
C VAL A 69 0.65 -18.62 10.81
N ILE A 70 -0.15 -19.03 9.86
CA ILE A 70 -0.51 -18.20 8.69
C ILE A 70 -1.33 -16.99 9.13
N GLU A 71 -2.27 -17.14 10.05
CA GLU A 71 -3.05 -16.02 10.58
C GLU A 71 -2.16 -14.99 11.30
N GLU A 72 -1.24 -15.43 12.15
CA GLU A 72 -0.29 -14.54 12.83
C GLU A 72 0.59 -13.77 11.85
N GLU A 73 1.12 -14.45 10.83
CA GLU A 73 1.94 -13.83 9.80
C GLU A 73 1.13 -12.85 8.93
N MET A 74 -0.11 -13.18 8.62
CA MET A 74 -1.02 -12.28 7.88
C MET A 74 -1.36 -11.03 8.69
N VAL A 75 -1.59 -11.17 9.99
CA VAL A 75 -1.80 -10.01 10.88
C VAL A 75 -0.54 -9.15 10.93
N ALA A 76 0.64 -9.75 11.05
CA ALA A 76 1.91 -9.03 11.04
C ALA A 76 2.13 -8.27 9.72
N LEU A 77 1.87 -8.89 8.57
CA LEU A 77 1.95 -8.24 7.26
C LEU A 77 0.96 -7.09 7.12
N ARG A 78 -0.26 -7.26 7.62
CA ARG A 78 -1.28 -6.21 7.59
C ARG A 78 -0.88 -4.99 8.42
N LYS A 79 -0.17 -5.19 9.54
CA LYS A 79 0.41 -4.10 10.32
C LYS A 79 1.48 -3.35 9.53
N GLU A 80 2.37 -4.06 8.84
CA GLU A 80 3.36 -3.44 7.96
C GLU A 80 2.71 -2.68 6.80
N ALA A 81 1.63 -3.20 6.23
CA ALA A 81 0.84 -2.48 5.23
C ALA A 81 0.25 -1.17 5.82
N GLY A 82 -0.18 -1.21 7.09
CA GLY A 82 -0.61 0.00 7.81
C GLY A 82 0.51 1.02 7.97
N ASP A 83 1.73 0.58 8.26
CA ASP A 83 2.90 1.45 8.38
C ASP A 83 3.28 2.08 7.02
N ILE A 84 3.16 1.34 5.94
CA ILE A 84 3.29 1.87 4.57
C ILE A 84 2.23 2.95 4.31
N LEU A 85 0.98 2.70 4.68
CA LEU A 85 -0.10 3.67 4.52
C LEU A 85 0.17 4.94 5.33
N TRP A 86 0.67 4.82 6.55
CA TRP A 86 1.05 5.96 7.40
C TRP A 86 2.15 6.80 6.73
N GLN A 87 3.19 6.17 6.18
CA GLN A 87 4.26 6.86 5.48
C GLN A 87 3.77 7.55 4.21
N LEU A 88 2.88 6.91 3.46
CA LEU A 88 2.25 7.52 2.30
C LEU A 88 1.39 8.74 2.69
N ALA A 89 0.61 8.63 3.76
CA ALA A 89 -0.15 9.75 4.31
C ALA A 89 0.77 10.90 4.71
N GLY A 90 1.90 10.61 5.35
CA GLY A 90 2.91 11.59 5.73
C GLY A 90 3.56 12.27 4.51
N LEU A 91 3.93 11.48 3.51
CA LEU A 91 4.47 12.02 2.25
C LEU A 91 3.47 12.96 1.57
N CYS A 92 2.23 12.56 1.47
CA CYS A 92 1.17 13.39 0.91
C CYS A 92 0.96 14.68 1.72
N SER A 93 1.03 14.59 3.05
CA SER A 93 0.89 15.75 3.94
C SER A 93 2.00 16.78 3.75
N VAL A 94 3.27 16.35 3.66
CA VAL A 94 4.38 17.28 3.42
C VAL A 94 4.37 17.88 2.00
N MET A 95 3.74 17.19 1.05
CA MET A 95 3.50 17.69 -0.30
C MET A 95 2.22 18.53 -0.43
N ASN A 96 1.48 18.70 0.65
CA ASN A 96 0.19 19.37 0.70
C ASN A 96 -0.87 18.73 -0.23
N TRP A 97 -0.85 17.40 -0.30
CA TRP A 97 -1.86 16.60 -1.01
C TRP A 97 -2.76 15.89 -0.01
N ASP A 98 -4.07 15.90 -0.25
CA ASP A 98 -4.96 15.05 0.52
C ASP A 98 -5.11 13.65 -0.12
N LEU A 99 -5.24 12.63 0.72
CA LEU A 99 -5.29 11.24 0.26
C LEU A 99 -6.54 10.95 -0.58
N ASN A 100 -7.68 11.58 -0.29
CA ASN A 100 -8.89 11.39 -1.11
C ASN A 100 -8.65 11.85 -2.54
N LYS A 101 -7.99 12.99 -2.72
CA LYS A 101 -7.65 13.50 -4.05
C LYS A 101 -6.69 12.58 -4.79
N VAL A 102 -5.61 12.15 -4.12
CA VAL A 102 -4.65 11.21 -4.70
C VAL A 102 -5.34 9.91 -5.15
N ALA A 103 -6.23 9.37 -4.31
CA ALA A 103 -7.00 8.17 -4.63
C ALA A 103 -7.96 8.39 -5.80
N GLN A 104 -8.67 9.53 -5.82
CA GLN A 104 -9.62 9.85 -6.90
C GLN A 104 -8.92 10.04 -8.24
N GLU A 105 -7.82 10.76 -8.28
CA GLU A 105 -7.01 10.94 -9.48
C GLU A 105 -6.47 9.61 -10.01
N ASN A 106 -6.08 8.71 -9.12
CA ASN A 106 -5.67 7.36 -9.50
C ASN A 106 -6.82 6.57 -10.13
N LEU A 107 -8.01 6.59 -9.51
CA LEU A 107 -9.20 5.93 -10.06
C LEU A 107 -9.59 6.51 -11.42
N ASP A 108 -9.58 7.82 -11.57
CA ASP A 108 -9.91 8.48 -12.83
C ASP A 108 -8.96 8.06 -13.96
N LYS A 109 -7.68 8.01 -13.66
CA LYS A 109 -6.65 7.50 -14.58
C LYS A 109 -6.91 6.04 -14.99
N LEU A 110 -7.19 5.17 -14.02
CA LEU A 110 -7.45 3.75 -14.27
C LEU A 110 -8.73 3.54 -15.07
N GLN A 111 -9.78 4.29 -14.79
CA GLN A 111 -11.02 4.24 -15.54
C GLN A 111 -10.86 4.71 -16.98
N ALA A 112 -10.10 5.79 -17.19
CA ALA A 112 -9.78 6.28 -18.53
C ALA A 112 -8.99 5.23 -19.34
N ARG A 113 -8.02 4.56 -18.73
CA ARG A 113 -7.25 3.47 -19.36
C ARG A 113 -8.14 2.27 -19.70
N LYS A 114 -9.04 1.90 -18.80
CA LYS A 114 -10.01 0.83 -19.04
C LYS A 114 -10.91 1.14 -20.22
N ALA A 115 -11.48 2.35 -20.27
CA ALA A 115 -12.34 2.81 -21.35
C ALA A 115 -11.60 2.86 -22.70
N ALA A 116 -10.32 3.25 -22.70
CA ALA A 116 -9.48 3.28 -23.90
C ALA A 116 -8.91 1.91 -24.32
N GLY A 117 -9.12 0.85 -23.51
CA GLY A 117 -8.57 -0.48 -23.77
C GLY A 117 -7.04 -0.56 -23.64
N THR A 118 -6.43 0.31 -22.82
CA THR A 118 -4.98 0.40 -22.66
C THR A 118 -4.46 -0.24 -21.37
N ILE A 119 -5.28 -0.97 -20.62
CA ILE A 119 -4.84 -1.78 -19.50
C ILE A 119 -4.27 -3.10 -20.04
N ASP A 120 -3.00 -3.11 -20.38
CA ASP A 120 -2.32 -4.23 -21.04
C ASP A 120 -1.05 -4.72 -20.29
N GLY A 121 -0.86 -4.23 -19.04
CA GLY A 121 0.29 -4.63 -18.23
C GLY A 121 1.56 -3.79 -18.43
N SER A 122 1.59 -2.83 -19.34
CA SER A 122 2.77 -1.97 -19.55
C SER A 122 2.91 -0.84 -18.50
N GLY A 123 1.89 -0.59 -17.68
CA GLY A 123 1.98 0.07 -16.36
C GLY A 123 2.28 1.55 -16.27
N ASP A 124 2.71 2.21 -17.32
CA ASP A 124 3.33 3.55 -17.28
C ASP A 124 2.40 4.74 -17.51
N GLY A 125 1.11 4.52 -17.65
CA GLY A 125 0.13 5.59 -17.82
C GLY A 125 0.07 6.22 -19.19
N VAL A 126 0.88 5.77 -20.13
CA VAL A 126 0.94 6.27 -21.50
C VAL A 126 -0.29 5.80 -22.28
N THR A 127 -0.92 6.71 -23.03
CA THR A 127 -2.06 6.35 -23.91
C THR A 127 -1.58 5.52 -25.09
N LYS A 128 -2.52 4.84 -25.74
CA LYS A 128 -2.20 4.02 -26.93
C LYS A 128 -1.64 4.87 -28.09
N GLU A 129 -2.10 6.09 -28.19
CA GLU A 129 -1.64 7.06 -29.19
C GLU A 129 -0.21 7.53 -28.88
N GLU A 130 0.10 7.78 -27.63
CA GLU A 130 1.46 8.18 -27.19
C GLU A 130 2.49 7.05 -27.36
N ARG A 131 2.08 5.77 -27.29
CA ARG A 131 2.97 4.62 -27.52
C ARG A 131 3.30 4.40 -29.00
N ASN A 132 2.43 4.83 -29.88
CA ASN A 132 2.59 4.66 -31.32
C ASN A 132 3.21 5.90 -32.01
N ALA A 133 3.46 6.93 -31.26
CA ALA A 133 4.15 8.12 -31.70
C ALA A 133 5.65 8.00 -31.49
#